data_9bd6eeacd4c8a9d6e18bb13d36d49f7b
#
_entry.id   9bd6eeacd4c8a9d6e18bb13d36d49f7b
#
_cell.length_a   1.000
_cell.length_b   1.000
_cell.length_c   1.000
_cell.angle_alpha   90.00
_cell.angle_beta   90.00
_cell.angle_gamma   90.00
#
_symmetry.space_group_name_H-M   'P 1'
#
loop_
_entity.id
_entity.type
_entity.pdbx_description
1 polymer ?
#
loop_
_entity_poly.entity_id
_entity_poly.type
_entity_poly.pdbx_seq_one_letter_code
_entity_poly.pdbx_strand_id
1 'polypeptide(L)'
;PEKTFGFIYKITHTPTNKSYIGKKVLFHNRKVKLTKKDLALYEGIVGRKPGYKIATKESDWKTYWGSNKPLNELLKSEPKENFTKEILKFASTKKLLTYYETQVLFVYRVLEEPEMYYNDNILGKFFRKDFEL
;
A
#
# COMPACT_ATOMS: atom_id res chain seq x y z
N PRO A 1 4.90 12.67 -8.00
CA PRO A 1 5.86 13.61 -7.41
C PRO A 1 7.15 12.91 -6.98
N GLU A 2 8.28 13.56 -7.19
CA GLU A 2 9.61 12.98 -6.99
C GLU A 2 9.88 12.53 -5.54
N LYS A 3 9.25 13.15 -4.57
CA LYS A 3 9.49 12.87 -3.15
C LYS A 3 8.36 12.08 -2.50
N THR A 4 7.53 11.45 -3.28
CA THR A 4 6.42 10.66 -2.75
C THR A 4 6.85 9.21 -2.53
N PHE A 5 6.68 8.73 -1.31
CA PHE A 5 6.93 7.33 -0.96
C PHE A 5 5.74 6.44 -1.32
N GLY A 6 4.54 6.91 -1.04
CA GLY A 6 3.32 6.16 -1.28
C GLY A 6 2.08 7.02 -1.12
N PHE A 7 0.91 6.37 -1.18
CA PHE A 7 -0.36 7.06 -1.08
C PHE A 7 -1.42 6.22 -0.40
N ILE A 8 -2.42 6.90 0.14
CA ILE A 8 -3.63 6.29 0.69
C ILE A 8 -4.70 6.37 -0.40
N TYR A 9 -5.35 5.25 -0.68
CA TYR A 9 -6.38 5.16 -1.70
C TYR A 9 -7.71 4.68 -1.13
N LYS A 10 -8.79 5.01 -1.85
CA LYS A 10 -10.13 4.53 -1.56
C LYS A 10 -10.70 3.93 -2.84
N ILE A 11 -11.10 2.66 -2.78
CA ILE A 11 -11.78 1.96 -3.87
C ILE A 11 -13.24 1.83 -3.47
N THR A 12 -14.16 2.25 -4.33
CA THR A 12 -15.59 2.21 -4.07
C THR A 12 -16.30 1.35 -5.10
N HIS A 13 -17.14 0.43 -4.63
CA HIS A 13 -18.08 -0.31 -5.46
C HIS A 13 -19.34 0.54 -5.57
N THR A 14 -19.52 1.21 -6.71
CA THR A 14 -20.55 2.23 -6.87
C THR A 14 -21.99 1.71 -6.72
N PRO A 15 -22.34 0.48 -7.18
CA PRO A 15 -23.69 -0.03 -6.98
C PRO A 15 -24.11 -0.15 -5.52
N THR A 16 -23.19 -0.46 -4.62
CA THR A 16 -23.48 -0.61 -3.18
C THR A 16 -22.98 0.56 -2.35
N ASN A 17 -22.15 1.44 -2.94
CA ASN A 17 -21.44 2.52 -2.25
C ASN A 17 -20.54 2.02 -1.12
N LYS A 18 -20.10 0.76 -1.20
CA LYS A 18 -19.21 0.14 -0.22
C LYS A 18 -17.76 0.27 -0.65
N SER A 19 -16.89 0.65 0.29
CA SER A 19 -15.51 1.05 -0.03
C SER A 19 -14.47 0.26 0.75
N TYR A 20 -13.24 0.32 0.24
CA TYR A 20 -12.05 -0.18 0.91
C TYR A 20 -10.98 0.90 0.89
N ILE A 21 -10.35 1.14 2.04
CA ILE A 21 -9.26 2.10 2.17
C ILE A 21 -7.96 1.35 2.47
N GLY A 22 -6.92 1.65 1.72
CA GLY A 22 -5.62 1.03 1.90
C GLY A 22 -4.48 1.96 1.55
N LYS A 23 -3.28 1.42 1.64
CA LYS A 23 -2.06 2.15 1.29
C LYS A 23 -1.29 1.40 0.21
N LYS A 24 -0.50 2.14 -0.57
CA LYS A 24 0.35 1.55 -1.60
C LYS A 24 1.65 2.35 -1.70
N VAL A 25 2.77 1.64 -1.76
CA VAL A 25 4.07 2.25 -2.01
C VAL A 25 4.28 2.42 -3.50
N LEU A 26 5.02 3.47 -3.90
CA LEU A 26 5.35 3.69 -5.30
C LEU A 26 6.53 2.85 -5.75
N PHE A 27 7.49 2.61 -4.84
CA PHE A 27 8.71 1.87 -5.15
C PHE A 27 9.02 0.88 -4.05
N HIS A 28 9.59 -0.26 -4.44
CA HIS A 28 10.13 -1.24 -3.53
C HIS A 28 11.65 -1.13 -3.49
N ASN A 29 12.21 -1.02 -2.29
CA ASN A 29 13.66 -1.04 -2.08
C ASN A 29 14.01 -2.39 -1.44
N ARG A 30 15.01 -3.08 -2.01
CA ARG A 30 15.50 -4.32 -1.42
C ARG A 30 17.02 -4.39 -1.53
N LYS A 31 17.62 -5.12 -0.60
CA LYS A 31 19.05 -5.42 -0.65
C LYS A 31 19.27 -6.55 -1.67
N VAL A 32 20.19 -6.32 -2.60
CA VAL A 32 20.60 -7.34 -3.54
C VAL A 32 22.11 -7.54 -3.44
N LYS A 33 22.56 -8.80 -3.63
CA LYS A 33 23.97 -9.14 -3.58
C LYS A 33 24.72 -8.45 -4.73
N LEU A 34 25.91 -7.93 -4.45
CA LEU A 34 26.72 -7.29 -5.47
C LEU A 34 27.12 -8.28 -6.56
N THR A 35 27.01 -7.86 -7.82
CA THR A 35 27.48 -8.62 -8.97
C THR A 35 28.97 -8.36 -9.17
N LYS A 36 29.62 -9.15 -10.06
CA LYS A 36 31.01 -8.92 -10.42
C LYS A 36 31.23 -7.51 -10.98
N LYS A 37 30.27 -7.01 -11.75
CA LYS A 37 30.31 -5.65 -12.31
C LYS A 37 30.25 -4.60 -11.20
N ASP A 38 29.44 -4.81 -10.18
CA ASP A 38 29.36 -3.91 -9.03
C ASP A 38 30.66 -3.92 -8.25
N LEU A 39 31.27 -5.07 -8.03
CA LEU A 39 32.53 -5.21 -7.32
C LEU A 39 33.69 -4.54 -8.05
N ALA A 40 33.66 -4.52 -9.37
CA ALA A 40 34.67 -3.83 -10.17
C ALA A 40 34.73 -2.31 -9.90
N LEU A 41 33.60 -1.71 -9.52
CA LEU A 41 33.54 -0.29 -9.17
C LEU A 41 34.32 0.04 -7.89
N TYR A 42 34.56 -0.97 -7.04
CA TYR A 42 35.30 -0.82 -5.78
C TYR A 42 36.78 -1.21 -5.91
N GLU A 43 37.22 -1.58 -7.09
CA GLU A 43 38.62 -1.93 -7.33
C GLU A 43 39.53 -0.74 -7.05
N GLY A 44 40.60 -0.98 -6.27
CA GLY A 44 41.54 0.08 -5.85
C GLY A 44 41.06 0.90 -4.66
N ILE A 45 39.86 0.70 -4.16
CA ILE A 45 39.37 1.40 -2.98
C ILE A 45 39.87 0.70 -1.73
N VAL A 46 40.49 1.45 -0.82
CA VAL A 46 40.98 0.94 0.46
C VAL A 46 39.81 0.91 1.46
N GLY A 47 39.65 -0.23 2.15
CA GLY A 47 38.63 -0.39 3.17
C GLY A 47 37.65 -1.50 2.87
N ARG A 48 36.62 -1.64 3.72
CA ARG A 48 35.64 -2.69 3.61
C ARG A 48 34.65 -2.40 2.49
N LYS A 49 34.50 -3.35 1.57
CA LYS A 49 33.50 -3.26 0.52
C LYS A 49 32.12 -3.59 1.06
N PRO A 50 31.05 -2.94 0.60
CA PRO A 50 29.69 -3.33 1.00
C PRO A 50 29.36 -4.72 0.45
N GLY A 51 28.60 -5.52 1.22
CA GLY A 51 28.15 -6.84 0.78
C GLY A 51 26.92 -6.78 -0.10
N TYR A 52 26.14 -5.71 -0.03
CA TYR A 52 24.87 -5.55 -0.73
C TYR A 52 24.71 -4.14 -1.22
N LYS A 53 23.90 -3.98 -2.26
CA LYS A 53 23.39 -2.69 -2.71
C LYS A 53 21.88 -2.65 -2.60
N ILE A 54 21.29 -1.48 -2.61
CA ILE A 54 19.83 -1.32 -2.61
C ILE A 54 19.37 -1.20 -4.05
N ALA A 55 18.51 -2.15 -4.47
CA ALA A 55 17.84 -2.09 -5.75
C ALA A 55 16.44 -1.50 -5.54
N THR A 56 16.09 -0.49 -6.34
CA THR A 56 14.79 0.15 -6.30
C THR A 56 14.00 -0.27 -7.53
N LYS A 57 12.76 -0.74 -7.31
CA LYS A 57 11.86 -1.15 -8.38
C LYS A 57 10.53 -0.45 -8.19
N GLU A 58 9.99 0.12 -9.28
CA GLU A 58 8.64 0.68 -9.25
C GLU A 58 7.63 -0.42 -8.95
N SER A 59 6.67 -0.12 -8.06
CA SER A 59 5.60 -1.05 -7.72
C SER A 59 4.52 -1.05 -8.82
N ASP A 60 3.53 -1.93 -8.69
CA ASP A 60 2.39 -2.01 -9.59
C ASP A 60 1.27 -1.01 -9.24
N TRP A 61 1.64 0.13 -8.63
CA TRP A 61 0.67 1.09 -8.10
C TRP A 61 -0.34 1.60 -9.13
N LYS A 62 0.05 1.67 -10.40
CA LYS A 62 -0.82 2.17 -11.49
C LYS A 62 -1.98 1.21 -11.77
N THR A 63 -1.76 -0.08 -11.61
CA THR A 63 -2.74 -1.13 -11.91
C THR A 63 -3.28 -1.82 -10.65
N TYR A 64 -2.83 -1.39 -9.48
CA TYR A 64 -3.16 -2.02 -8.21
C TYR A 64 -4.57 -1.65 -7.74
N TRP A 65 -5.37 -2.67 -7.40
CA TRP A 65 -6.75 -2.51 -6.94
C TRP A 65 -6.98 -3.09 -5.54
N GLY A 66 -5.94 -3.09 -4.71
CA GLY A 66 -6.04 -3.51 -3.33
C GLY A 66 -5.81 -5.00 -3.11
N SER A 67 -5.73 -5.37 -1.84
CA SER A 67 -5.50 -6.74 -1.40
C SER A 67 -6.68 -7.33 -0.63
N ASN A 68 -7.79 -6.62 -0.54
CA ASN A 68 -8.98 -7.09 0.16
C ASN A 68 -9.65 -8.21 -0.64
N LYS A 69 -9.81 -9.39 -0.02
CA LYS A 69 -10.28 -10.58 -0.71
C LYS A 69 -11.72 -10.46 -1.22
N PRO A 70 -12.72 -10.04 -0.42
CA PRO A 70 -14.07 -9.85 -0.93
C PRO A 70 -14.14 -8.84 -2.08
N LEU A 71 -13.42 -7.73 -1.99
CA LEU A 71 -13.40 -6.73 -3.04
C LEU A 71 -12.76 -7.28 -4.32
N ASN A 72 -11.67 -8.05 -4.19
CA ASN A 72 -10.99 -8.64 -5.35
C ASN A 72 -11.88 -9.64 -6.07
N GLU A 73 -12.73 -10.37 -5.37
CA GLU A 73 -13.68 -11.28 -5.98
C GLU A 73 -14.74 -10.53 -6.79
N LEU A 74 -15.22 -9.39 -6.29
CA LEU A 74 -16.14 -8.54 -7.04
C LEU A 74 -15.48 -7.96 -8.30
N LEU A 75 -14.22 -7.55 -8.19
CA LEU A 75 -13.45 -7.02 -9.33
C LEU A 75 -13.30 -8.04 -10.46
N LYS A 76 -13.28 -9.33 -10.14
CA LYS A 76 -13.21 -10.41 -11.12
C LYS A 76 -14.55 -10.69 -11.81
N SER A 77 -15.65 -10.49 -11.09
CA SER A 77 -16.99 -10.90 -11.54
C SER A 77 -17.83 -9.74 -12.11
N GLU A 78 -17.44 -8.50 -11.87
CA GLU A 78 -18.19 -7.32 -12.30
C GLU A 78 -17.34 -6.42 -13.19
N PRO A 79 -17.97 -5.60 -14.07
CA PRO A 79 -17.23 -4.65 -14.90
C PRO A 79 -16.48 -3.62 -14.08
N LYS A 80 -15.33 -3.18 -14.57
CA LYS A 80 -14.54 -2.15 -13.89
C LYS A 80 -15.27 -0.82 -13.74
N GLU A 81 -16.25 -0.56 -14.58
CA GLU A 81 -17.08 0.65 -14.49
C GLU A 81 -17.87 0.73 -13.20
N ASN A 82 -18.07 -0.39 -12.50
CA ASN A 82 -18.73 -0.44 -11.21
C ASN A 82 -17.82 0.00 -10.05
N PHE A 83 -16.57 0.31 -10.34
CA PHE A 83 -15.58 0.65 -9.30
C PHE A 83 -14.92 1.98 -9.61
N THR A 84 -14.68 2.76 -8.55
CA THR A 84 -13.88 3.97 -8.63
C THR A 84 -12.69 3.85 -7.69
N LYS A 85 -11.60 4.49 -8.05
CA LYS A 85 -10.39 4.53 -7.24
C LYS A 85 -9.94 5.97 -7.13
N GLU A 86 -9.79 6.44 -5.90
CA GLU A 86 -9.30 7.80 -5.66
C GLU A 86 -8.12 7.79 -4.70
N ILE A 87 -7.23 8.75 -4.88
CA ILE A 87 -6.10 8.94 -3.97
C ILE A 87 -6.53 9.97 -2.94
N LEU A 88 -6.48 9.56 -1.66
CA LEU A 88 -6.89 10.44 -0.56
C LEU A 88 -5.74 11.30 -0.06
N LYS A 89 -4.53 10.75 -0.02
CA LYS A 89 -3.37 11.46 0.52
C LYS A 89 -2.06 10.83 0.06
N PHE A 90 -1.05 11.66 -0.21
CA PHE A 90 0.31 11.22 -0.49
C PHE A 90 1.15 11.31 0.78
N ALA A 91 2.14 10.43 0.89
CA ALA A 91 3.08 10.40 2.00
C ALA A 91 4.51 10.35 1.48
N SER A 92 5.41 11.08 2.14
CA SER A 92 6.82 11.18 1.73
C SER A 92 7.72 10.14 2.38
N THR A 93 7.24 9.45 3.43
CA THR A 93 8.00 8.41 4.13
C THR A 93 7.10 7.23 4.46
N LYS A 94 7.73 6.07 4.73
CA LYS A 94 7.00 4.88 5.19
C LYS A 94 6.24 5.14 6.49
N LYS A 95 6.86 5.85 7.42
CA LYS A 95 6.25 6.18 8.72
C LYS A 95 5.02 7.05 8.56
N LEU A 96 5.10 8.09 7.73
CA LEU A 96 3.96 8.95 7.45
C LEU A 96 2.87 8.23 6.69
N LEU A 97 3.23 7.32 5.78
CA LEU A 97 2.24 6.52 5.05
C LEU A 97 1.39 5.70 6.03
N THR A 98 2.03 5.03 6.99
CA THR A 98 1.33 4.25 8.01
C THR A 98 0.50 5.16 8.94
N TYR A 99 1.05 6.31 9.31
CA TYR A 99 0.35 7.29 10.14
C TYR A 99 -0.93 7.78 9.48
N TYR A 100 -0.83 8.20 8.22
CA TYR A 100 -1.98 8.72 7.48
C TYR A 100 -3.02 7.65 7.20
N GLU A 101 -2.60 6.42 6.89
CA GLU A 101 -3.54 5.31 6.72
C GLU A 101 -4.33 5.10 8.01
N THR A 102 -3.64 5.03 9.14
CA THR A 102 -4.27 4.81 10.44
C THR A 102 -5.24 5.94 10.76
N GLN A 103 -4.82 7.18 10.52
CA GLN A 103 -5.68 8.35 10.74
C GLN A 103 -6.97 8.30 9.92
N VAL A 104 -6.84 8.00 8.63
CA VAL A 104 -8.00 7.92 7.72
C VAL A 104 -8.93 6.80 8.14
N LEU A 105 -8.39 5.63 8.50
CA LEU A 105 -9.19 4.49 8.93
C LEU A 105 -9.98 4.79 10.19
N PHE A 106 -9.42 5.53 11.13
CA PHE A 106 -10.12 5.95 12.35
C PHE A 106 -11.16 7.04 12.05
N VAL A 107 -10.80 8.05 11.27
CA VAL A 107 -11.71 9.17 10.95
C VAL A 107 -12.94 8.67 10.20
N TYR A 108 -12.77 7.75 9.26
CA TYR A 108 -13.88 7.21 8.47
C TYR A 108 -14.63 6.09 9.20
N ARG A 109 -14.17 5.67 10.38
CA ARG A 109 -14.81 4.65 11.21
C ARG A 109 -15.04 3.34 10.47
N VAL A 110 -14.03 2.88 9.73
CA VAL A 110 -14.16 1.74 8.81
C VAL A 110 -14.57 0.43 9.50
N LEU A 111 -14.18 0.22 10.76
CA LEU A 111 -14.56 -0.97 11.52
C LEU A 111 -15.95 -0.86 12.15
N GLU A 112 -16.41 0.36 12.39
CA GLU A 112 -17.72 0.63 13.01
C GLU A 112 -18.86 0.72 11.99
N GLU A 113 -18.51 0.80 10.70
CA GLU A 113 -19.47 0.96 9.59
C GLU A 113 -19.33 -0.22 8.61
N PRO A 114 -19.69 -1.45 9.03
CA PRO A 114 -19.47 -2.66 8.19
C PRO A 114 -20.24 -2.66 6.89
N GLU A 115 -21.37 -1.97 6.81
CA GLU A 115 -22.15 -1.87 5.58
C GLU A 115 -21.53 -0.89 4.57
N MET A 116 -20.61 -0.02 5.01
CA MET A 116 -19.97 0.99 4.18
C MET A 116 -18.54 0.62 3.77
N TYR A 117 -17.88 -0.29 4.49
CA TYR A 117 -16.46 -0.58 4.28
C TYR A 117 -16.18 -2.08 4.28
N TYR A 118 -15.28 -2.48 3.37
CA TYR A 118 -14.74 -3.85 3.32
C TYR A 118 -13.64 -4.09 4.33
N ASN A 119 -13.05 -3.03 4.90
CA ASN A 119 -11.97 -3.14 5.87
C ASN A 119 -12.41 -3.94 7.10
N ASP A 120 -11.58 -4.90 7.54
CA ASP A 120 -11.87 -5.74 8.70
C ASP A 120 -10.90 -5.56 9.86
N ASN A 121 -9.83 -4.80 9.65
CA ASN A 121 -8.87 -4.53 10.72
C ASN A 121 -8.13 -3.19 10.49
N ILE A 122 -7.52 -2.69 11.55
CA ILE A 122 -6.61 -1.54 11.52
C ILE A 122 -5.30 -2.01 12.17
N LEU A 123 -4.20 -1.96 11.40
CA LEU A 123 -2.85 -2.35 11.84
C LEU A 123 -2.74 -3.80 12.34
N GLY A 124 -3.71 -4.68 12.05
CA GLY A 124 -3.72 -6.01 12.59
C GLY A 124 -3.89 -6.06 14.11
N LYS A 125 -4.34 -4.95 14.72
CA LYS A 125 -4.54 -4.82 16.17
C LYS A 125 -6.00 -4.64 16.55
N PHE A 126 -6.73 -3.86 15.74
CA PHE A 126 -8.14 -3.61 15.96
C PHE A 126 -8.92 -4.30 14.87
N PHE A 127 -9.91 -5.10 15.24
CA PHE A 127 -10.68 -5.92 14.31
C PHE A 127 -12.15 -5.57 14.41
N ARG A 128 -12.87 -5.75 13.29
CA ARG A 128 -14.32 -5.52 13.28
C ARG A 128 -15.05 -6.34 14.35
N LYS A 129 -14.61 -7.58 14.58
CA LYS A 129 -15.20 -8.45 15.60
C LYS A 129 -15.11 -7.88 17.01
N ASP A 130 -14.16 -6.95 17.27
CA ASP A 130 -14.03 -6.34 18.59
C ASP A 130 -15.21 -5.43 18.94
N PHE A 131 -15.97 -5.01 17.93
CA PHE A 131 -17.16 -4.15 18.07
C PHE A 131 -18.46 -4.92 18.08
N GLU A 132 -18.41 -6.23 17.91
CA GLU A 132 -19.58 -7.10 17.98
C GLU A 132 -19.86 -7.44 19.44
N LEU A 133 -21.08 -7.20 19.86
CA LEU A 133 -21.53 -7.47 21.24
C LEU A 133 -22.20 -8.84 21.35
#